data_1f2cf8689110567ccc70b677d7421b2c
#
_entry.id   1f2cf8689110567ccc70b677d7421b2c
#
_cell.length_a   1.000
_cell.length_b   1.000
_cell.length_c   1.000
_cell.angle_alpha   90.00
_cell.angle_beta   90.00
_cell.angle_gamma   90.00
#
_symmetry.space_group_name_H-M   'P 1'
#
loop_
_entity.id
_entity.type
_entity.pdbx_description
1 polymer ?
#
loop_
_entity_poly.entity_id
_entity_poly.type
_entity_poly.pdbx_seq_one_letter_code
_entity_poly.pdbx_strand_id
1 'polypeptide(L)'
;MAKSTSLLSKAVMVEKEVELPTTTGTVTGPSVGAGTLVLAAGVELIDAMDSADYDVTVTDGTTTFMAATAVDSGSAGDFAFGTQTQGIVAAEDTIDVTGTATASPAATVTARVWAIVVDVNEATKGADEVSRDYLA
;
A
#
# COMPACT_ATOMS: atom_id res chain seq x y z
N MET A 1 -19.76 18.33 -18.95
CA MET A 1 -19.28 18.08 -18.68
C MET A 1 -18.86 17.16 -18.06
N ALA A 2 -18.46 16.81 -18.16
CA ALA A 2 -18.09 15.89 -17.87
C ALA A 2 -17.73 15.56 -16.79
N LYS A 3 -17.62 15.17 -16.48
CA LYS A 3 -17.39 14.82 -15.74
C LYS A 3 -16.58 14.26 -15.42
N SER A 4 -16.14 14.43 -15.09
CA SER A 4 -15.39 14.08 -14.77
C SER A 4 -14.98 13.16 -14.17
N THR A 5 -14.35 12.63 -14.60
CA THR A 5 -13.80 11.50 -14.16
C THR A 5 -12.38 11.72 -13.88
N SER A 6 -12.07 12.49 -12.92
CA SER A 6 -10.78 12.60 -12.33
C SER A 6 -10.39 11.23 -11.76
N LEU A 7 -9.12 10.81 -11.88
CA LEU A 7 -8.63 9.59 -11.26
C LEU A 7 -8.86 9.60 -9.76
N LEU A 8 -8.69 10.75 -9.11
CA LEU A 8 -8.89 10.87 -7.67
C LEU A 8 -10.32 10.59 -7.24
N SER A 9 -11.31 10.81 -8.10
CA SER A 9 -12.72 10.53 -7.77
C SER A 9 -12.98 9.02 -7.70
N LYS A 10 -12.08 8.21 -8.21
CA LYS A 10 -12.17 6.74 -8.20
C LYS A 10 -11.22 6.11 -7.17
N ALA A 11 -10.51 6.92 -6.41
CA ALA A 11 -9.55 6.41 -5.44
C ALA A 11 -10.24 5.70 -4.30
N VAL A 12 -9.71 4.55 -3.91
CA VAL A 12 -10.18 3.79 -2.76
C VAL A 12 -8.98 3.36 -1.92
N MET A 13 -9.24 3.08 -0.65
CA MET A 13 -8.23 2.50 0.21
C MET A 13 -8.41 0.99 0.25
N VAL A 14 -7.32 0.27 0.05
CA VAL A 14 -7.24 -1.16 0.32
C VAL A 14 -6.36 -1.37 1.55
N GLU A 15 -6.71 -2.35 2.38
CA GLU A 15 -5.95 -2.61 3.60
C GLU A 15 -6.06 -4.07 4.01
N LYS A 16 -5.09 -4.51 4.79
CA LYS A 16 -5.08 -5.85 5.37
C LYS A 16 -4.25 -5.84 6.65
N GLU A 17 -4.77 -6.51 7.67
CA GLU A 17 -3.99 -6.77 8.88
C GLU A 17 -3.04 -7.93 8.62
N VAL A 18 -1.80 -7.77 9.03
CA VAL A 18 -0.76 -8.77 8.85
C VAL A 18 0.06 -8.87 10.14
N GLU A 19 0.71 -10.01 10.32
CA GLU A 19 1.71 -10.18 11.37
C GLU A 19 3.07 -9.90 10.75
N LEU A 20 3.77 -8.88 11.28
CA LEU A 20 5.10 -8.54 10.80
C LEU A 20 6.08 -9.68 11.11
N PRO A 21 7.03 -9.97 10.22
CA PRO A 21 8.01 -11.02 10.49
C PRO A 21 8.89 -10.63 11.67
N THR A 22 9.25 -11.62 12.49
CA THR A 22 10.14 -11.40 13.63
C THR A 22 11.59 -11.32 13.21
N THR A 23 11.90 -11.79 12.00
CA THR A 23 13.20 -11.64 11.34
C THR A 23 12.92 -11.00 9.99
N THR A 24 13.96 -10.65 9.25
CA THR A 24 13.78 -10.07 7.90
C THR A 24 12.95 -11.00 7.03
N GLY A 25 11.88 -10.48 6.45
CA GLY A 25 10.97 -11.24 5.60
C GLY A 25 9.85 -10.38 5.02
N THR A 26 9.05 -10.99 4.15
CA THR A 26 7.93 -10.32 3.48
C THR A 26 6.64 -11.04 3.82
N VAL A 27 5.59 -10.28 4.12
CA VAL A 27 4.24 -10.81 4.33
C VAL A 27 3.30 -10.21 3.31
N THR A 28 2.32 -11.00 2.91
CA THR A 28 1.37 -10.65 1.86
C THR A 28 0.30 -9.70 2.38
N GLY A 29 0.17 -8.56 1.73
CA GLY A 29 -0.85 -7.56 2.04
C GLY A 29 -2.09 -7.66 1.16
N PRO A 30 -2.80 -6.55 0.95
CA PRO A 30 -4.05 -6.56 0.19
C PRO A 30 -3.81 -6.84 -1.29
N SER A 31 -4.77 -7.54 -1.91
CA SER A 31 -4.73 -7.84 -3.34
C SER A 31 -5.21 -6.66 -4.16
N VAL A 32 -4.59 -6.45 -5.31
CA VAL A 32 -5.00 -5.44 -6.29
C VAL A 32 -4.97 -6.05 -7.69
N GLY A 33 -5.83 -5.56 -8.56
CA GLY A 33 -5.90 -6.04 -9.95
C GLY A 33 -4.85 -5.40 -10.86
N ALA A 34 -4.68 -6.00 -12.02
CA ALA A 34 -3.82 -5.44 -13.07
C ALA A 34 -4.32 -4.05 -13.47
N GLY A 35 -3.42 -3.12 -13.69
CA GLY A 35 -3.75 -1.74 -14.06
C GLY A 35 -4.11 -0.85 -12.87
N THR A 36 -3.86 -1.30 -11.66
CA THR A 36 -4.09 -0.49 -10.46
C THR A 36 -2.93 0.48 -10.27
N LEU A 37 -3.26 1.77 -10.16
CA LEU A 37 -2.29 2.81 -9.81
C LEU A 37 -2.28 2.97 -8.29
N VAL A 38 -1.10 2.80 -7.69
CA VAL A 38 -0.91 3.04 -6.27
C VAL A 38 -0.46 4.48 -6.07
N LEU A 39 -1.29 5.28 -5.41
CA LEU A 39 -1.01 6.69 -5.16
C LEU A 39 -0.20 6.89 -3.89
N ALA A 40 -0.46 6.09 -2.88
CA ALA A 40 0.24 6.16 -1.60
C ALA A 40 0.10 4.82 -0.90
N ALA A 41 1.04 4.49 -0.03
CA ALA A 41 1.02 3.28 0.76
C ALA A 41 1.70 3.51 2.10
N GLY A 42 1.34 2.70 3.08
CA GLY A 42 1.94 2.82 4.40
C GLY A 42 1.58 1.65 5.30
N VAL A 43 2.07 1.73 6.52
CA VAL A 43 1.85 0.71 7.55
C VAL A 43 1.44 1.41 8.84
N GLU A 44 0.39 0.91 9.46
CA GLU A 44 -0.02 1.33 10.80
C GLU A 44 0.28 0.21 11.78
N LEU A 45 0.95 0.52 12.89
CA LEU A 45 1.16 -0.46 13.95
C LEU A 45 -0.14 -0.63 14.73
N ILE A 46 -0.64 -1.86 14.83
CA ILE A 46 -1.77 -2.19 15.68
C ILE A 46 -1.26 -2.52 17.08
N ASP A 47 -0.17 -3.28 17.14
CA ASP A 47 0.54 -3.55 18.39
C ASP A 47 1.81 -2.71 18.46
N ALA A 48 2.28 -2.45 19.67
CA ALA A 48 3.54 -1.75 19.86
C ALA A 48 4.72 -2.58 19.32
N MET A 49 5.67 -1.90 18.70
CA MET A 49 6.92 -2.51 18.22
C MET A 49 7.98 -2.36 19.30
N ASP A 50 8.42 -3.46 19.87
CA ASP A 50 9.40 -3.45 20.94
C ASP A 50 10.84 -3.69 20.45
N SER A 51 11.03 -3.79 19.13
CA SER A 51 12.35 -3.89 18.54
C SER A 51 13.05 -2.53 18.54
N ALA A 52 14.34 -2.54 18.84
CA ALA A 52 15.18 -1.35 18.79
C ALA A 52 15.62 -0.99 17.36
N ASP A 53 15.41 -1.89 16.40
CA ASP A 53 15.82 -1.67 15.01
C ASP A 53 14.94 -2.48 14.06
N TYR A 54 13.86 -1.86 13.59
CA TYR A 54 12.90 -2.49 12.70
C TYR A 54 12.43 -1.49 11.64
N ASP A 55 12.61 -1.84 10.37
CA ASP A 55 12.15 -1.04 9.25
C ASP A 55 11.06 -1.78 8.49
N VAL A 56 10.11 -1.05 7.93
CA VAL A 56 9.07 -1.59 7.04
C VAL A 56 9.17 -0.94 5.67
N THR A 57 8.90 -1.74 4.63
CA THR A 57 8.89 -1.31 3.23
C THR A 57 7.60 -1.85 2.62
N VAL A 58 6.94 -1.06 1.79
CA VAL A 58 5.73 -1.51 1.08
C VAL A 58 6.04 -1.62 -0.40
N THR A 59 5.81 -2.80 -0.97
CA THR A 59 6.23 -3.14 -2.34
C THR A 59 5.30 -4.20 -2.95
N ASP A 60 5.23 -4.24 -4.27
CA ASP A 60 4.61 -5.35 -4.99
C ASP A 60 5.66 -6.35 -5.52
N GLY A 61 6.91 -6.19 -5.11
CA GLY A 61 8.02 -6.99 -5.59
C GLY A 61 8.74 -6.38 -6.80
N THR A 62 8.11 -5.46 -7.51
CA THR A 62 8.68 -4.75 -8.65
C THR A 62 8.87 -3.28 -8.33
N THR A 63 7.86 -2.64 -7.76
CA THR A 63 7.89 -1.23 -7.38
C THR A 63 7.84 -1.12 -5.85
N THR A 64 8.72 -0.33 -5.28
CA THR A 64 8.68 0.02 -3.87
C THR A 64 7.83 1.27 -3.70
N PHE A 65 6.63 1.13 -3.19
CA PHE A 65 5.69 2.24 -3.03
C PHE A 65 6.02 3.10 -1.82
N MET A 66 6.48 2.49 -0.75
CA MET A 66 7.02 3.19 0.42
C MET A 66 8.41 2.65 0.71
N ALA A 67 9.40 3.54 0.67
CA ALA A 67 10.78 3.20 1.01
C ALA A 67 10.89 2.75 2.47
N ALA A 68 11.97 2.03 2.78
CA ALA A 68 12.23 1.54 4.13
C ALA A 68 12.08 2.68 5.15
N THR A 69 11.24 2.45 6.12
CA THR A 69 10.89 3.44 7.14
C THR A 69 10.94 2.79 8.51
N ALA A 70 11.65 3.44 9.43
CA ALA A 70 11.84 2.91 10.78
C ALA A 70 10.54 2.94 11.57
N VAL A 71 10.27 1.85 12.26
CA VAL A 71 9.17 1.75 13.23
C VAL A 71 9.70 1.30 14.58
N ASP A 72 10.99 1.54 14.82
CA ASP A 72 11.71 1.14 16.05
C ASP A 72 10.97 1.65 17.28
N SER A 73 10.74 0.78 18.24
CA SER A 73 10.09 1.15 19.50
C SER A 73 8.78 1.93 19.31
N GLY A 74 8.10 1.70 18.19
CA GLY A 74 6.85 2.39 17.86
C GLY A 74 5.72 1.98 18.79
N SER A 75 4.81 2.91 19.03
CA SER A 75 3.61 2.67 19.82
C SER A 75 2.46 2.16 18.95
N ALA A 76 1.50 1.48 19.57
CA ALA A 76 0.26 1.12 18.88
C ALA A 76 -0.40 2.39 18.33
N GLY A 77 -0.81 2.33 17.05
CA GLY A 77 -1.40 3.46 16.35
C GLY A 77 -0.41 4.32 15.58
N ASP A 78 0.88 4.08 15.71
CA ASP A 78 1.88 4.83 14.94
C ASP A 78 1.82 4.46 13.46
N PHE A 79 2.01 5.46 12.60
CA PHE A 79 2.03 5.28 11.15
C PHE A 79 3.46 5.34 10.63
N ALA A 80 3.83 4.36 9.81
CA ALA A 80 4.99 4.47 8.95
C ALA A 80 4.51 5.01 7.59
N PHE A 81 4.92 6.22 7.26
CA PHE A 81 4.58 6.85 6.00
C PHE A 81 5.83 7.57 5.47
N GLY A 82 6.76 6.76 4.97
CA GLY A 82 8.04 7.25 4.46
C GLY A 82 7.95 7.76 3.04
N THR A 83 9.09 7.83 2.38
CA THR A 83 9.18 8.29 0.99
C THR A 83 8.29 7.43 0.09
N GLN A 84 7.41 8.09 -0.65
CA GLN A 84 6.42 7.46 -1.52
C GLN A 84 6.88 7.45 -2.96
N THR A 85 6.56 6.36 -3.66
CA THR A 85 6.72 6.26 -5.10
C THR A 85 5.42 5.74 -5.67
N GLN A 86 4.81 6.50 -6.56
CA GLN A 86 3.61 6.07 -7.25
C GLN A 86 3.98 5.11 -8.37
N GLY A 87 3.12 4.14 -8.63
CA GLY A 87 3.35 3.20 -9.70
C GLY A 87 2.13 2.37 -10.03
N ILE A 88 2.15 1.76 -11.21
CA ILE A 88 1.07 0.90 -11.70
C ILE A 88 1.47 -0.55 -11.47
N VAL A 89 0.57 -1.31 -10.87
CA VAL A 89 0.69 -2.77 -10.75
C VAL A 89 0.27 -3.36 -12.09
N ALA A 90 1.23 -3.89 -12.85
CA ALA A 90 1.00 -4.31 -14.23
C ALA A 90 0.17 -5.58 -14.34
N ALA A 91 0.29 -6.49 -13.39
CA ALA A 91 -0.47 -7.74 -13.34
C ALA A 91 -1.13 -7.86 -11.98
N GLU A 92 -2.16 -8.69 -11.86
CA GLU A 92 -2.78 -8.94 -10.56
C GLU A 92 -1.71 -9.38 -9.55
N ASP A 93 -1.68 -8.73 -8.40
CA ASP A 93 -0.65 -8.95 -7.40
C ASP A 93 -1.14 -8.50 -6.02
N THR A 94 -0.27 -8.58 -5.03
CA THR A 94 -0.53 -8.09 -3.69
C THR A 94 0.41 -6.95 -3.36
N ILE A 95 -0.04 -6.06 -2.49
CA ILE A 95 0.80 -4.97 -1.96
C ILE A 95 1.34 -5.46 -0.62
N ASP A 96 2.61 -5.83 -0.62
CA ASP A 96 3.22 -6.56 0.48
C ASP A 96 4.02 -5.64 1.39
N VAL A 97 4.22 -6.07 2.63
CA VAL A 97 5.15 -5.40 3.53
C VAL A 97 6.36 -6.28 3.77
N THR A 98 7.53 -5.68 3.63
CA THR A 98 8.79 -6.31 4.02
C THR A 98 9.25 -5.71 5.33
N GLY A 99 9.45 -6.56 6.32
CA GLY A 99 10.07 -6.17 7.58
C GLY A 99 11.56 -6.48 7.54
N THR A 100 12.37 -5.55 7.98
CA THR A 100 13.83 -5.74 8.10
C THR A 100 14.23 -5.46 9.54
N ALA A 101 14.63 -6.49 10.24
CA ALA A 101 14.98 -6.40 11.65
C ALA A 101 16.41 -6.86 11.87
N THR A 102 17.24 -6.01 12.47
CA THR A 102 18.52 -6.43 13.04
C THR A 102 18.34 -6.81 14.49
N ALA A 103 17.25 -6.39 15.11
CA ALA A 103 16.85 -6.83 16.44
C ALA A 103 15.42 -7.36 16.35
N SER A 104 15.21 -8.62 16.64
CA SER A 104 13.90 -9.25 16.58
C SER A 104 12.99 -8.71 17.69
N PRO A 105 11.71 -8.41 17.38
CA PRO A 105 10.77 -8.08 18.44
C PRO A 105 10.53 -9.28 19.36
N ALA A 106 10.27 -9.04 20.63
CA ALA A 106 10.05 -10.08 21.62
C ALA A 106 8.71 -10.78 21.44
N ALA A 107 7.74 -10.10 20.83
CA ALA A 107 6.41 -10.63 20.57
C ALA A 107 6.00 -10.34 19.13
N THR A 108 5.04 -11.10 18.63
CA THR A 108 4.45 -10.86 17.32
C THR A 108 3.78 -9.48 17.30
N VAL A 109 4.07 -8.70 16.26
CA VAL A 109 3.52 -7.36 16.07
C VAL A 109 2.53 -7.41 14.92
N THR A 110 1.28 -7.09 15.19
CA THR A 110 0.24 -6.94 14.17
C THR A 110 0.28 -5.53 13.63
N ALA A 111 0.18 -5.42 12.32
CA ALA A 111 0.18 -4.13 11.62
C ALA A 111 -0.89 -4.14 10.54
N ARG A 112 -1.28 -2.96 10.10
CA ARG A 112 -2.19 -2.81 8.96
C ARG A 112 -1.40 -2.24 7.79
N VAL A 113 -1.32 -3.00 6.70
CA VAL A 113 -0.79 -2.51 5.43
C VAL A 113 -1.95 -1.85 4.70
N TRP A 114 -1.75 -0.63 4.25
CA TRP A 114 -2.78 0.10 3.52
C TRP A 114 -2.19 0.75 2.28
N ALA A 115 -3.03 0.96 1.27
CA ALA A 115 -2.68 1.71 0.07
C ALA A 115 -3.89 2.44 -0.46
N ILE A 116 -3.68 3.62 -1.01
CA ILE A 116 -4.69 4.37 -1.74
C ILE A 116 -4.46 4.09 -3.22
N VAL A 117 -5.45 3.52 -3.87
CA VAL A 117 -5.32 2.99 -5.23
C VAL A 117 -6.44 3.46 -6.14
N VAL A 118 -6.15 3.46 -7.43
CA VAL A 118 -7.12 3.75 -8.49
C VAL A 118 -7.00 2.67 -9.54
N ASP A 119 -8.12 2.08 -9.95
CA ASP A 119 -8.15 1.25 -11.15
C ASP A 119 -8.13 2.17 -12.37
N VAL A 120 -6.97 2.33 -12.97
CA VAL A 120 -6.77 3.26 -14.08
C VAL A 120 -7.60 2.82 -15.29
N ASN A 121 -7.69 1.52 -15.54
CA ASN A 121 -8.46 1.00 -16.66
C ASN A 121 -9.95 1.32 -16.50
N GLU A 122 -10.48 1.11 -15.30
CA GLU A 122 -11.87 1.38 -15.03
C GLU A 122 -12.19 2.90 -15.09
N ALA A 123 -11.31 3.72 -14.55
CA ALA A 123 -11.46 5.16 -14.58
C ALA A 123 -11.42 5.69 -16.01
N THR A 124 -10.47 5.20 -16.81
CA THR A 124 -10.34 5.58 -18.22
C THR A 124 -11.54 5.11 -19.03
N LYS A 125 -11.96 3.88 -18.78
CA LYS A 125 -13.13 3.32 -19.47
C LYS A 125 -14.39 4.14 -19.21
N GLY A 126 -14.61 4.54 -17.97
CA GLY A 126 -15.75 5.39 -17.62
C GLY A 126 -15.70 6.74 -18.31
N ALA A 127 -14.52 7.35 -18.42
CA ALA A 127 -14.34 8.60 -19.13
C ALA A 127 -14.64 8.45 -20.63
N ASP A 128 -14.19 7.37 -21.24
CA ASP A 128 -14.46 7.08 -22.64
C ASP A 128 -15.95 6.89 -22.90
N GLU A 129 -16.64 6.20 -22.05
CA GLU A 129 -18.07 5.98 -22.18
C GLU A 129 -18.84 7.30 -22.13
N VAL A 130 -18.49 8.16 -21.19
CA VAL A 130 -19.11 9.48 -21.10
C VAL A 130 -18.84 10.29 -22.36
N SER A 131 -17.62 10.27 -22.87
CA SER A 131 -17.28 11.00 -24.10
C SER A 131 -18.07 10.49 -25.30
N ARG A 132 -18.23 9.19 -25.42
CA ARG A 132 -19.02 8.61 -26.49
C ARG A 132 -20.48 8.99 -26.40
N ASP A 133 -21.03 9.01 -25.22
CA ASP A 133 -22.42 9.37 -25.01
C ASP A 133 -22.66 10.83 -25.43
N TYR A 134 -21.72 11.70 -25.15
CA TYR A 134 -21.82 13.10 -25.58
C TYR A 134 -21.70 13.27 -27.08
N LEU A 135 -20.95 12.40 -27.73
CA LEU A 135 -20.74 12.49 -29.18
C LEU A 135 -21.85 11.83 -29.96
N ALA A 136 -22.59 10.97 -29.33
CA ALA A 136 -23.74 10.32 -29.94
C ALA A 136 -24.97 11.24 -29.94
#